data_61d22ee5ccb50af4cef0f3106af2cb65
#
_entry.id   61d22ee5ccb50af4cef0f3106af2cb65
#
_cell.length_a   1.000
_cell.length_b   1.000
_cell.length_c   1.000
_cell.angle_alpha   90.00
_cell.angle_beta   90.00
_cell.angle_gamma   90.00
#
_symmetry.space_group_name_H-M   'P 1'
#
loop_
_entity.id
_entity.type
_entity.pdbx_description
1 polymer ?
#
loop_
_entity_poly.entity_id
_entity_poly.type
_entity_poly.pdbx_seq_one_letter_code
_entity_poly.pdbx_strand_id
1 'polypeptide(L)'
;ALSLAMQTSYENGLYQFAYMQYHMLFMTAIYFVLLKLYVLHHNEMEQALYYLLKDRYNEFFGKENTKDGQLYFGSFAAIGESDVFKLLHIVGMDTNLEGELKKLVKERNDYAHANGRLLLTSEEFFLEKIRNFNHCIDRVFALIKHDILQLYASTLNDPDFYDPDIRAYLDPVQQIQEEIVKKYSLSRFELNWCRKFNIKQLESSENYASKKELHIALSKYYKELKSEI
;
A
#
# COMPACT_ATOMS: atom_id res chain seq x y z
N ALA A 1 -3.20 5.63 -16.17
CA ALA A 1 -3.08 4.80 -17.39
C ALA A 1 -3.68 3.40 -17.16
N LEU A 2 -3.16 2.57 -16.22
CA LEU A 2 -3.61 1.17 -16.04
C LEU A 2 -5.09 1.08 -15.60
N SER A 3 -5.52 1.92 -14.66
CA SER A 3 -6.92 1.96 -14.21
C SER A 3 -7.90 2.33 -15.35
N LEU A 4 -7.51 3.30 -16.18
CA LEU A 4 -8.31 3.68 -17.36
C LEU A 4 -8.37 2.51 -18.37
N ALA A 5 -7.25 1.83 -18.61
CA ALA A 5 -7.22 0.67 -19.52
C ALA A 5 -8.14 -0.45 -19.03
N MET A 6 -8.13 -0.72 -17.72
CA MET A 6 -9.01 -1.72 -17.10
C MET A 6 -10.48 -1.34 -17.26
N GLN A 7 -10.83 -0.08 -16.98
CA GLN A 7 -12.19 0.43 -17.16
C GLN A 7 -12.64 0.34 -18.61
N THR A 8 -11.81 0.77 -19.57
CA THR A 8 -12.11 0.67 -21.00
C THR A 8 -12.33 -0.79 -21.41
N SER A 9 -11.49 -1.72 -20.95
CA SER A 9 -11.68 -3.15 -21.25
C SER A 9 -13.00 -3.68 -20.69
N TYR A 10 -13.34 -3.31 -19.47
CA TYR A 10 -14.60 -3.70 -18.81
C TYR A 10 -15.83 -3.16 -19.58
N GLU A 11 -15.85 -1.87 -19.90
CA GLU A 11 -16.95 -1.20 -20.61
C GLU A 11 -17.19 -1.78 -22.03
N ASN A 12 -16.14 -2.34 -22.64
CA ASN A 12 -16.23 -3.01 -23.93
C ASN A 12 -16.48 -4.53 -23.83
N GLY A 13 -16.81 -5.06 -22.64
CA GLY A 13 -17.07 -6.48 -22.44
C GLY A 13 -15.86 -7.38 -22.55
N LEU A 14 -14.65 -6.81 -22.55
CA LEU A 14 -13.37 -7.55 -22.62
C LEU A 14 -12.94 -8.00 -21.21
N TYR A 15 -13.78 -8.76 -20.54
CA TYR A 15 -13.67 -9.07 -19.12
C TYR A 15 -12.36 -9.77 -18.74
N GLN A 16 -11.82 -10.65 -19.59
CA GLN A 16 -10.55 -11.32 -19.31
C GLN A 16 -9.37 -10.32 -19.32
N PHE A 17 -9.36 -9.35 -20.24
CA PHE A 17 -8.35 -8.30 -20.25
C PHE A 17 -8.51 -7.35 -19.07
N ALA A 18 -9.73 -6.95 -18.74
CA ALA A 18 -10.03 -6.15 -17.55
C ALA A 18 -9.54 -6.86 -16.25
N TYR A 19 -9.74 -8.18 -16.14
CA TYR A 19 -9.27 -8.99 -15.02
C TYR A 19 -7.73 -9.00 -14.91
N MET A 20 -7.03 -9.18 -16.03
CA MET A 20 -5.57 -9.14 -16.04
C MET A 20 -5.03 -7.78 -15.59
N GLN A 21 -5.63 -6.69 -16.09
CA GLN A 21 -5.26 -5.33 -15.69
C GLN A 21 -5.59 -5.05 -14.22
N TYR A 22 -6.71 -5.59 -13.71
CA TYR A 22 -7.06 -5.49 -12.29
C TYR A 22 -6.06 -6.24 -11.40
N HIS A 23 -5.62 -7.44 -11.81
CA HIS A 23 -4.56 -8.16 -11.11
C HIS A 23 -3.26 -7.33 -11.03
N MET A 24 -2.88 -6.64 -12.11
CA MET A 24 -1.70 -5.76 -12.10
C MET A 24 -1.87 -4.59 -11.11
N LEU A 25 -3.08 -3.99 -11.02
CA LEU A 25 -3.39 -2.96 -10.02
C LEU A 25 -3.30 -3.52 -8.61
N PHE A 26 -3.85 -4.70 -8.38
CA PHE A 26 -3.78 -5.41 -7.11
C PHE A 26 -2.32 -5.67 -6.68
N MET A 27 -1.49 -6.24 -7.56
CA MET A 27 -0.07 -6.48 -7.27
C MET A 27 0.69 -5.17 -7.00
N THR A 28 0.37 -4.10 -7.73
CA THR A 28 0.94 -2.77 -7.45
C THR A 28 0.61 -2.31 -6.04
N ALA A 29 -0.63 -2.49 -5.57
CA ALA A 29 -1.01 -2.16 -4.20
C ALA A 29 -0.25 -3.01 -3.16
N ILE A 30 -0.07 -4.30 -3.41
CA ILE A 30 0.77 -5.17 -2.57
C ILE A 30 2.21 -4.66 -2.50
N TYR A 31 2.82 -4.30 -3.62
CA TYR A 31 4.19 -3.78 -3.65
C TYR A 31 4.34 -2.47 -2.88
N PHE A 32 3.35 -1.59 -2.93
CA PHE A 32 3.34 -0.38 -2.10
C PHE A 32 3.24 -0.70 -0.60
N VAL A 33 2.42 -1.69 -0.22
CA VAL A 33 2.36 -2.18 1.18
C VAL A 33 3.72 -2.70 1.62
N LEU A 34 4.38 -3.53 0.81
CA LEU A 34 5.69 -4.09 1.13
C LEU A 34 6.78 -3.03 1.22
N LEU A 35 6.74 -2.01 0.36
CA LEU A 35 7.67 -0.88 0.46
C LEU A 35 7.50 -0.12 1.78
N LYS A 36 6.27 0.09 2.24
CA LYS A 36 6.00 0.70 3.55
C LYS A 36 6.51 -0.17 4.68
N LEU A 37 6.27 -1.47 4.62
CA LEU A 37 6.80 -2.41 5.61
C LEU A 37 8.34 -2.42 5.63
N TYR A 38 8.98 -2.31 4.47
CA TYR A 38 10.44 -2.18 4.39
C TYR A 38 10.96 -0.91 5.10
N VAL A 39 10.21 0.18 5.03
CA VAL A 39 10.56 1.43 5.75
C VAL A 39 10.26 1.31 7.25
N LEU A 40 9.15 0.70 7.63
CA LEU A 40 8.68 0.64 9.02
C LEU A 40 9.35 -0.49 9.83
N HIS A 41 9.66 -1.61 9.20
CA HIS A 41 10.21 -2.83 9.79
C HIS A 41 11.49 -3.25 9.05
N HIS A 42 12.43 -2.31 8.91
CA HIS A 42 13.60 -2.48 8.04
C HIS A 42 14.39 -3.77 8.33
N ASN A 43 14.74 -4.00 9.59
CA ASN A 43 15.56 -5.14 9.99
C ASN A 43 14.84 -6.49 9.76
N GLU A 44 13.56 -6.55 10.13
CA GLU A 44 12.73 -7.75 9.94
C GLU A 44 12.51 -8.03 8.45
N MET A 45 12.30 -6.99 7.66
CA MET A 45 12.15 -7.11 6.21
C MET A 45 13.44 -7.56 5.53
N GLU A 46 14.59 -7.04 5.91
CA GLU A 46 15.88 -7.50 5.38
C GLU A 46 16.14 -8.98 5.69
N GLN A 47 15.86 -9.40 6.93
CA GLN A 47 15.97 -10.81 7.31
C GLN A 47 15.01 -11.68 6.49
N ALA A 48 13.75 -11.27 6.34
CA ALA A 48 12.77 -12.03 5.56
C ALA A 48 13.17 -12.11 4.09
N LEU A 49 13.66 -11.02 3.49
CA LEU A 49 14.19 -11.00 2.12
C LEU A 49 15.40 -11.91 1.97
N TYR A 50 16.32 -11.91 2.93
CA TYR A 50 17.49 -12.80 2.92
C TYR A 50 17.07 -14.29 2.88
N TYR A 51 16.15 -14.68 3.78
CA TYR A 51 15.64 -16.07 3.80
C TYR A 51 14.82 -16.44 2.57
N LEU A 52 14.08 -15.50 2.02
CA LEU A 52 13.25 -15.73 0.84
C LEU A 52 14.09 -15.86 -0.43
N LEU A 53 15.07 -14.99 -0.60
CA LEU A 53 15.86 -14.87 -1.84
C LEU A 53 17.12 -15.72 -1.85
N LYS A 54 17.68 -16.03 -0.68
CA LYS A 54 18.91 -16.83 -0.52
C LYS A 54 20.06 -16.31 -1.42
N ASP A 55 20.51 -17.12 -2.35
CA ASP A 55 21.62 -16.79 -3.25
C ASP A 55 21.34 -15.57 -4.15
N ARG A 56 20.07 -15.22 -4.35
CA ARG A 56 19.65 -14.05 -5.14
C ARG A 56 19.53 -12.76 -4.32
N TYR A 57 19.82 -12.79 -3.02
CA TYR A 57 19.66 -11.63 -2.13
C TYR A 57 20.47 -10.41 -2.61
N ASN A 58 21.75 -10.60 -2.93
CA ASN A 58 22.62 -9.51 -3.38
C ASN A 58 22.20 -8.97 -4.76
N GLU A 59 21.71 -9.84 -5.65
CA GLU A 59 21.18 -9.46 -6.96
C GLU A 59 19.92 -8.58 -6.82
N PHE A 60 19.07 -8.90 -5.84
CA PHE A 60 17.85 -8.13 -5.56
C PHE A 60 18.16 -6.67 -5.21
N PHE A 61 19.24 -6.39 -4.49
CA PHE A 61 19.69 -5.03 -4.19
C PHE A 61 20.58 -4.42 -5.29
N GLY A 62 20.70 -5.07 -6.43
CA GLY A 62 21.43 -4.58 -7.59
C GLY A 62 20.74 -3.39 -8.27
N LYS A 63 21.49 -2.72 -9.17
CA LYS A 63 21.04 -1.50 -9.87
C LYS A 63 19.76 -1.67 -10.68
N GLU A 64 19.49 -2.88 -11.15
CA GLU A 64 18.28 -3.17 -11.94
C GLU A 64 17.00 -3.11 -11.11
N ASN A 65 17.10 -3.41 -9.81
CA ASN A 65 15.98 -3.47 -8.89
C ASN A 65 15.92 -2.30 -7.89
N THR A 66 16.85 -1.34 -8.00
CA THR A 66 16.89 -0.16 -7.12
C THR A 66 16.85 1.12 -7.96
N LYS A 67 16.34 2.18 -7.35
CA LYS A 67 16.37 3.52 -7.90
C LYS A 67 17.21 4.39 -6.96
N ASP A 68 18.29 4.98 -7.48
CA ASP A 68 19.25 5.76 -6.67
C ASP A 68 19.81 4.96 -5.47
N GLY A 69 19.98 3.64 -5.65
CA GLY A 69 20.45 2.72 -4.60
C GLY A 69 19.42 2.35 -3.54
N GLN A 70 18.16 2.79 -3.68
CA GLN A 70 17.09 2.49 -2.75
C GLN A 70 16.01 1.60 -3.39
N LEU A 71 15.41 0.72 -2.57
CA LEU A 71 14.24 -0.03 -3.00
C LEU A 71 13.07 0.92 -3.28
N TYR A 72 12.31 0.60 -4.30
CA TYR A 72 11.04 1.24 -4.64
C TYR A 72 9.96 0.17 -4.84
N PHE A 73 8.70 0.55 -4.99
CA PHE A 73 7.61 -0.43 -5.10
C PHE A 73 7.83 -1.46 -6.22
N GLY A 74 8.44 -1.06 -7.35
CA GLY A 74 8.75 -1.93 -8.48
C GLY A 74 9.83 -2.98 -8.18
N SER A 75 10.68 -2.77 -7.18
CA SER A 75 11.72 -3.74 -6.78
C SER A 75 11.11 -5.09 -6.41
N PHE A 76 9.95 -5.09 -5.76
CA PHE A 76 9.27 -6.31 -5.34
C PHE A 76 8.73 -7.15 -6.51
N ALA A 77 8.61 -6.56 -7.71
CA ALA A 77 8.23 -7.30 -8.91
C ALA A 77 9.30 -8.30 -9.38
N ALA A 78 10.56 -8.15 -8.92
CA ALA A 78 11.63 -9.13 -9.15
C ALA A 78 11.46 -10.42 -8.33
N ILE A 79 10.57 -10.41 -7.33
CA ILE A 79 10.18 -11.59 -6.54
C ILE A 79 8.95 -12.22 -7.21
N GLY A 80 8.91 -13.55 -7.27
CA GLY A 80 7.72 -14.25 -7.79
C GLY A 80 6.45 -13.85 -7.02
N GLU A 81 5.36 -13.57 -7.74
CA GLU A 81 4.11 -13.05 -7.15
C GLU A 81 3.58 -13.90 -5.98
N SER A 82 3.71 -15.23 -6.04
CA SER A 82 3.29 -16.11 -4.94
C SER A 82 4.24 -16.09 -3.76
N ASP A 83 5.51 -15.75 -3.98
CA ASP A 83 6.53 -15.72 -2.93
C ASP A 83 6.55 -14.39 -2.20
N VAL A 84 6.25 -13.30 -2.89
CA VAL A 84 6.26 -11.96 -2.33
C VAL A 84 5.26 -11.81 -1.17
N PHE A 85 4.16 -12.56 -1.17
CA PHE A 85 3.18 -12.54 -0.09
C PHE A 85 3.75 -13.04 1.24
N LYS A 86 4.77 -13.92 1.22
CA LYS A 86 5.41 -14.42 2.44
C LYS A 86 6.01 -13.30 3.30
N LEU A 87 6.37 -12.17 2.69
CA LEU A 87 6.87 -11.00 3.41
C LEU A 87 5.82 -10.37 4.34
N LEU A 88 4.53 -10.58 4.08
CA LEU A 88 3.43 -10.08 4.92
C LEU A 88 3.31 -10.83 6.27
N HIS A 89 4.02 -11.97 6.46
CA HIS A 89 4.07 -12.64 7.77
C HIS A 89 4.73 -11.78 8.85
N ILE A 90 5.55 -10.80 8.49
CA ILE A 90 6.17 -9.84 9.41
C ILE A 90 5.09 -9.10 10.22
N VAL A 91 3.95 -8.83 9.58
CA VAL A 91 2.81 -8.14 10.22
C VAL A 91 1.66 -9.10 10.57
N GLY A 92 1.97 -10.38 10.75
CA GLY A 92 1.04 -11.37 11.27
C GLY A 92 0.03 -11.92 10.25
N MET A 93 0.35 -11.92 8.95
CA MET A 93 -0.48 -12.60 7.96
C MET A 93 -0.65 -14.09 8.33
N ASP A 94 -1.88 -14.56 8.33
CA ASP A 94 -2.19 -15.97 8.55
C ASP A 94 -2.06 -16.81 7.26
N THR A 95 -1.95 -18.13 7.44
CA THR A 95 -1.82 -19.07 6.33
C THR A 95 -3.06 -19.14 5.44
N ASN A 96 -4.24 -18.79 5.97
CA ASN A 96 -5.48 -18.76 5.19
C ASN A 96 -5.43 -17.62 4.17
N LEU A 97 -5.09 -16.39 4.62
CA LEU A 97 -4.93 -15.24 3.71
C LEU A 97 -3.82 -15.50 2.68
N GLU A 98 -2.68 -16.08 3.10
CA GLU A 98 -1.64 -16.47 2.15
C GLU A 98 -2.15 -17.43 1.08
N GLY A 99 -2.94 -18.44 1.47
CA GLY A 99 -3.56 -19.38 0.55
C GLY A 99 -4.53 -18.70 -0.44
N GLU A 100 -5.36 -17.78 0.04
CA GLU A 100 -6.26 -16.99 -0.80
C GLU A 100 -5.49 -16.11 -1.82
N LEU A 101 -4.44 -15.41 -1.37
CA LEU A 101 -3.60 -14.60 -2.24
C LEU A 101 -2.92 -15.44 -3.34
N LYS A 102 -2.35 -16.58 -2.97
CA LYS A 102 -1.76 -17.53 -3.94
C LYS A 102 -2.77 -18.08 -4.94
N LYS A 103 -4.02 -18.29 -4.50
CA LYS A 103 -5.11 -18.71 -5.39
C LYS A 103 -5.42 -17.66 -6.45
N LEU A 104 -5.44 -16.36 -6.09
CA LEU A 104 -5.62 -15.27 -7.05
C LEU A 104 -4.54 -15.27 -8.13
N VAL A 105 -3.26 -15.47 -7.75
CA VAL A 105 -2.15 -15.58 -8.71
C VAL A 105 -2.30 -16.80 -9.62
N LYS A 106 -2.68 -17.95 -9.06
CA LYS A 106 -2.93 -19.16 -9.83
C LYS A 106 -4.05 -18.97 -10.85
N GLU A 107 -5.18 -18.42 -10.41
CA GLU A 107 -6.31 -18.13 -11.30
C GLU A 107 -5.92 -17.18 -12.44
N ARG A 108 -5.14 -16.12 -12.12
CA ARG A 108 -4.62 -15.21 -13.16
C ARG A 108 -3.75 -15.95 -14.17
N ASN A 109 -2.88 -16.83 -13.71
CA ASN A 109 -2.04 -17.65 -14.61
C ASN A 109 -2.88 -18.56 -15.50
N ASP A 110 -3.91 -19.18 -14.96
CA ASP A 110 -4.84 -20.02 -15.73
C ASP A 110 -5.56 -19.20 -16.83
N TYR A 111 -5.94 -17.95 -16.55
CA TYR A 111 -6.53 -17.05 -17.55
C TYR A 111 -5.51 -16.51 -18.56
N ALA A 112 -4.28 -16.25 -18.14
CA ALA A 112 -3.21 -15.77 -19.03
C ALA A 112 -2.78 -16.86 -20.05
N HIS A 113 -2.80 -18.13 -19.61
CA HIS A 113 -2.37 -19.28 -20.40
C HIS A 113 -3.52 -20.13 -20.96
N ALA A 114 -4.70 -19.55 -21.11
CA ALA A 114 -5.94 -20.23 -21.52
C ALA A 114 -5.93 -20.84 -22.94
N ASN A 115 -4.77 -21.11 -23.53
CA ASN A 115 -4.63 -21.79 -24.82
C ASN A 115 -5.61 -21.31 -25.90
N GLY A 116 -5.82 -19.98 -25.97
CA GLY A 116 -6.75 -19.34 -26.92
C GLY A 116 -8.23 -19.37 -26.52
N ARG A 117 -8.56 -19.85 -25.32
CA ARG A 117 -9.95 -19.83 -24.82
C ARG A 117 -10.19 -18.60 -23.96
N LEU A 118 -11.30 -17.92 -24.20
CA LEU A 118 -11.81 -16.87 -23.31
C LEU A 118 -12.59 -17.55 -22.17
N LEU A 119 -12.08 -17.45 -20.95
CA LEU A 119 -12.66 -18.08 -19.77
C LEU A 119 -13.59 -17.14 -19.00
N LEU A 120 -13.37 -15.82 -19.09
CA LEU A 120 -14.21 -14.79 -18.49
C LEU A 120 -15.06 -14.13 -19.59
N THR A 121 -16.25 -14.66 -19.78
CA THR A 121 -17.16 -14.26 -20.87
C THR A 121 -18.38 -13.47 -20.38
N SER A 122 -18.62 -13.40 -19.07
CA SER A 122 -19.76 -12.67 -18.49
C SER A 122 -19.31 -11.64 -17.46
N GLU A 123 -20.06 -10.54 -17.39
CA GLU A 123 -19.87 -9.49 -16.40
C GLU A 123 -20.02 -10.01 -14.96
N GLU A 124 -21.04 -10.84 -14.71
CA GLU A 124 -21.31 -11.39 -13.39
C GLU A 124 -20.10 -12.17 -12.85
N PHE A 125 -19.52 -13.03 -13.68
CA PHE A 125 -18.37 -13.83 -13.32
C PHE A 125 -17.11 -12.95 -13.10
N PHE A 126 -16.92 -11.92 -13.94
CA PHE A 126 -15.88 -10.93 -13.72
C PHE A 126 -16.04 -10.21 -12.36
N LEU A 127 -17.22 -9.69 -12.06
CA LEU A 127 -17.48 -8.98 -10.81
C LEU A 127 -17.32 -9.88 -9.58
N GLU A 128 -17.64 -11.17 -9.67
CA GLU A 128 -17.33 -12.14 -8.60
C GLU A 128 -15.83 -12.23 -8.34
N LYS A 129 -15.02 -12.31 -9.41
CA LYS A 129 -13.56 -12.35 -9.29
C LYS A 129 -12.99 -11.07 -8.67
N ILE A 130 -13.51 -9.92 -9.07
CA ILE A 130 -13.08 -8.62 -8.49
C ILE A 130 -13.40 -8.54 -7.00
N ARG A 131 -14.55 -9.06 -6.56
CA ARG A 131 -14.88 -9.15 -5.12
C ARG A 131 -13.84 -9.95 -4.33
N ASN A 132 -13.30 -11.02 -4.88
CA ASN A 132 -12.26 -11.81 -4.22
C ASN A 132 -10.94 -11.01 -4.06
N PHE A 133 -10.54 -10.25 -5.08
CA PHE A 133 -9.39 -9.34 -4.96
C PHE A 133 -9.62 -8.27 -3.88
N ASN A 134 -10.80 -7.64 -3.89
CA ASN A 134 -11.14 -6.61 -2.91
C ASN A 134 -11.14 -7.18 -1.49
N HIS A 135 -11.70 -8.36 -1.28
CA HIS A 135 -11.66 -9.04 0.01
C HIS A 135 -10.22 -9.28 0.51
N CYS A 136 -9.36 -9.79 -0.36
CA CYS A 136 -7.96 -10.02 0.00
C CYS A 136 -7.21 -8.72 0.29
N ILE A 137 -7.37 -7.70 -0.54
CA ILE A 137 -6.66 -6.43 -0.35
C ILE A 137 -7.10 -5.70 0.93
N ASP A 138 -8.38 -5.75 1.27
CA ASP A 138 -8.90 -5.18 2.52
C ASP A 138 -8.27 -5.86 3.75
N ARG A 139 -8.09 -7.20 3.70
CA ARG A 139 -7.41 -7.95 4.77
C ARG A 139 -5.93 -7.60 4.83
N VAL A 140 -5.24 -7.48 3.70
CA VAL A 140 -3.83 -7.04 3.66
C VAL A 140 -3.66 -5.64 4.24
N PHE A 141 -4.52 -4.69 3.86
CA PHE A 141 -4.50 -3.36 4.47
C PHE A 141 -4.80 -3.39 5.98
N ALA A 142 -5.68 -4.28 6.42
CA ALA A 142 -5.98 -4.42 7.85
C ALA A 142 -4.73 -4.83 8.66
N LEU A 143 -3.82 -5.61 8.10
CA LEU A 143 -2.56 -6.03 8.76
C LEU A 143 -1.68 -4.83 9.11
N ILE A 144 -1.54 -3.86 8.20
CA ILE A 144 -0.64 -2.70 8.38
C ILE A 144 -1.28 -1.51 9.10
N LYS A 145 -2.58 -1.59 9.40
CA LYS A 145 -3.33 -0.47 9.98
C LYS A 145 -2.73 0.02 11.30
N HIS A 146 -2.33 -0.91 12.15
CA HIS A 146 -1.72 -0.57 13.44
C HIS A 146 -0.42 0.22 13.24
N ASP A 147 0.45 -0.25 12.37
CA ASP A 147 1.75 0.36 12.09
C ASP A 147 1.60 1.77 11.49
N ILE A 148 0.64 1.95 10.58
CA ILE A 148 0.33 3.29 10.01
C ILE A 148 -0.18 4.25 11.10
N LEU A 149 -1.04 3.80 12.01
CA LEU A 149 -1.53 4.64 13.11
C LEU A 149 -0.42 4.94 14.12
N GLN A 150 0.46 3.99 14.39
CA GLN A 150 1.62 4.18 15.25
C GLN A 150 2.62 5.15 14.62
N LEU A 151 2.91 5.02 13.32
CA LEU A 151 3.71 5.96 12.56
C LEU A 151 3.14 7.38 12.66
N TYR A 152 1.84 7.53 12.42
CA TYR A 152 1.17 8.82 12.51
C TYR A 152 1.29 9.44 13.92
N ALA A 153 1.04 8.65 14.96
CA ALA A 153 1.15 9.10 16.34
C ALA A 153 2.60 9.45 16.74
N SER A 154 3.59 8.65 16.31
CA SER A 154 5.01 8.93 16.57
C SER A 154 5.48 10.18 15.87
N THR A 155 5.08 10.41 14.62
CA THR A 155 5.40 11.64 13.88
C THR A 155 4.81 12.87 14.58
N LEU A 156 3.56 12.80 15.06
CA LEU A 156 2.97 13.87 15.84
C LEU A 156 3.63 14.07 17.21
N ASN A 157 4.35 13.09 17.74
CA ASN A 157 5.07 13.18 19.00
C ASN A 157 6.54 13.56 18.82
N ASP A 158 7.05 13.58 17.60
CA ASP A 158 8.42 13.96 17.31
C ASP A 158 8.62 15.47 17.58
N PRO A 159 9.54 15.86 18.48
CA PRO A 159 9.84 17.26 18.75
C PRO A 159 10.28 18.02 17.50
N ASP A 160 11.07 17.39 16.63
CA ASP A 160 11.60 18.00 15.42
C ASP A 160 10.48 18.35 14.41
N PHE A 161 9.33 17.68 14.49
CA PHE A 161 8.14 17.97 13.69
C PHE A 161 7.56 19.37 13.99
N TYR A 162 7.89 19.94 15.14
CA TYR A 162 7.44 21.27 15.60
C TYR A 162 8.54 22.31 15.55
N ASP A 163 9.68 22.01 14.93
CA ASP A 163 10.77 22.97 14.77
C ASP A 163 10.22 24.27 14.16
N PRO A 164 10.45 25.43 14.80
CA PRO A 164 10.00 26.71 14.31
C PRO A 164 10.50 27.03 12.90
N ASP A 165 11.69 26.56 12.52
CA ASP A 165 12.26 26.78 11.20
C ASP A 165 11.50 26.03 10.12
N ILE A 166 11.02 24.81 10.41
CA ILE A 166 10.17 24.03 9.50
C ILE A 166 8.77 24.65 9.44
N ARG A 167 8.17 24.96 10.59
CA ARG A 167 6.81 25.50 10.65
C ARG A 167 6.67 26.94 10.13
N ALA A 168 7.75 27.71 10.11
CA ALA A 168 7.72 29.10 9.62
C ALA A 168 7.37 29.20 8.13
N TYR A 169 7.62 28.15 7.36
CA TYR A 169 7.46 28.15 5.90
C TYR A 169 6.24 27.37 5.39
N LEU A 170 5.61 26.54 6.23
CA LEU A 170 4.50 25.70 5.83
C LEU A 170 3.26 26.00 6.68
N ASP A 171 2.11 26.16 6.00
CA ASP A 171 0.85 26.11 6.74
C ASP A 171 0.57 24.67 7.22
N PRO A 172 -0.33 24.45 8.20
CA PRO A 172 -0.58 23.13 8.76
C PRO A 172 -1.02 22.08 7.72
N VAL A 173 -1.70 22.47 6.64
CA VAL A 173 -2.12 21.54 5.56
C VAL A 173 -0.91 21.14 4.73
N GLN A 174 -0.07 22.10 4.35
CA GLN A 174 1.17 21.83 3.63
C GLN A 174 2.12 20.96 4.46
N GLN A 175 2.26 21.24 5.76
CA GLN A 175 3.11 20.43 6.65
C GLN A 175 2.62 18.98 6.71
N ILE A 176 1.34 18.73 6.87
CA ILE A 176 0.77 17.37 6.81
C ILE A 176 1.03 16.73 5.44
N GLN A 177 0.85 17.48 4.36
CA GLN A 177 1.04 16.97 3.01
C GLN A 177 2.49 16.54 2.75
N GLU A 178 3.46 17.37 3.11
CA GLU A 178 4.88 17.09 2.84
C GLU A 178 5.45 16.06 3.83
N GLU A 179 5.28 16.31 5.13
CA GLU A 179 5.98 15.56 6.18
C GLU A 179 5.30 14.23 6.56
N ILE A 180 4.02 14.05 6.22
CA ILE A 180 3.30 12.80 6.51
C ILE A 180 2.87 12.11 5.22
N VAL A 181 2.06 12.80 4.39
CA VAL A 181 1.43 12.13 3.25
C VAL A 181 2.44 11.74 2.19
N LYS A 182 3.25 12.69 1.73
CA LYS A 182 4.27 12.43 0.69
C LYS A 182 5.43 11.60 1.23
N LYS A 183 5.98 11.97 2.39
CA LYS A 183 7.11 11.27 3.02
C LYS A 183 6.87 9.78 3.18
N TYR A 184 5.68 9.39 3.62
CA TYR A 184 5.30 7.98 3.83
C TYR A 184 4.42 7.42 2.71
N SER A 185 4.21 8.16 1.62
CA SER A 185 3.38 7.74 0.47
C SER A 185 2.02 7.19 0.90
N LEU A 186 1.35 7.89 1.83
CA LEU A 186 0.08 7.43 2.38
C LEU A 186 -1.02 7.51 1.32
N SER A 187 -1.68 6.39 1.09
CA SER A 187 -2.87 6.31 0.26
C SER A 187 -4.06 7.01 0.93
N ARG A 188 -5.06 7.39 0.15
CA ARG A 188 -6.31 7.96 0.67
C ARG A 188 -7.01 7.05 1.69
N PHE A 189 -6.86 5.73 1.53
CA PHE A 189 -7.41 4.75 2.46
C PHE A 189 -6.74 4.85 3.83
N GLU A 190 -5.41 4.93 3.87
CA GLU A 190 -4.62 5.09 5.09
C GLU A 190 -4.83 6.46 5.74
N LEU A 191 -4.94 7.54 4.93
CA LEU A 191 -5.30 8.86 5.44
C LEU A 191 -6.65 8.88 6.16
N ASN A 192 -7.61 8.07 5.70
CA ASN A 192 -8.88 7.93 6.40
C ASN A 192 -8.75 7.27 7.78
N TRP A 193 -7.74 6.40 7.97
CA TRP A 193 -7.45 5.86 9.31
C TRP A 193 -6.79 6.92 10.20
N CYS A 194 -5.77 7.61 9.69
CA CYS A 194 -5.09 8.69 10.43
C CYS A 194 -6.08 9.77 10.85
N ARG A 195 -7.00 10.17 9.97
CA ARG A 195 -8.07 11.14 10.28
C ARG A 195 -9.00 10.69 11.39
N LYS A 196 -9.21 9.39 11.55
CA LYS A 196 -10.06 8.80 12.59
C LYS A 196 -9.28 8.45 13.87
N PHE A 197 -7.99 8.76 13.91
CA PHE A 197 -7.17 8.55 15.09
C PHE A 197 -7.71 9.37 16.26
N ASN A 198 -7.77 8.78 17.44
CA ASN A 198 -8.21 9.49 18.63
C ASN A 198 -7.08 10.36 19.18
N ILE A 199 -7.02 11.61 18.74
CA ILE A 199 -5.97 12.56 19.12
C ILE A 199 -5.91 12.82 20.64
N LYS A 200 -6.98 12.54 21.40
CA LYS A 200 -6.98 12.66 22.86
C LYS A 200 -5.99 11.72 23.54
N GLN A 201 -5.56 10.64 22.88
CA GLN A 201 -4.51 9.77 23.40
C GLN A 201 -3.17 10.50 23.57
N LEU A 202 -2.98 11.64 22.91
CA LEU A 202 -1.79 12.49 23.01
C LEU A 202 -1.98 13.69 23.93
N GLU A 203 -3.08 13.80 24.68
CA GLU A 203 -3.44 14.97 25.47
C GLU A 203 -2.42 15.31 26.56
N SER A 204 -1.77 14.29 27.15
CA SER A 204 -0.74 14.47 28.18
C SER A 204 0.65 14.80 27.63
N SER A 205 0.83 14.81 26.32
CA SER A 205 2.12 15.07 25.69
C SER A 205 2.32 16.59 25.45
N GLU A 206 3.59 17.00 25.34
CA GLU A 206 3.95 18.36 24.95
C GLU A 206 3.33 18.75 23.59
N ASN A 207 3.12 20.04 23.39
CA ASN A 207 2.59 20.59 22.13
C ASN A 207 1.20 20.04 21.70
N TYR A 208 0.38 19.58 22.62
CA TYR A 208 -0.93 18.99 22.28
C TYR A 208 -1.82 19.90 21.44
N ALA A 209 -1.82 21.23 21.69
CA ALA A 209 -2.58 22.19 20.90
C ALA A 209 -2.16 22.16 19.41
N SER A 210 -0.86 22.13 19.15
CA SER A 210 -0.30 22.03 17.79
C SER A 210 -0.61 20.68 17.14
N LYS A 211 -0.53 19.58 17.90
CA LYS A 211 -0.91 18.23 17.43
C LYS A 211 -2.37 18.18 17.00
N LYS A 212 -3.24 18.79 17.77
CA LYS A 212 -4.67 18.91 17.45
C LYS A 212 -4.91 19.75 16.19
N GLU A 213 -4.18 20.86 16.03
CA GLU A 213 -4.25 21.69 14.83
C GLU A 213 -3.87 20.90 13.58
N LEU A 214 -2.75 20.18 13.62
CA LEU A 214 -2.28 19.34 12.51
C LEU A 214 -3.25 18.18 12.21
N HIS A 215 -3.85 17.58 13.22
CA HIS A 215 -4.87 16.56 13.03
C HIS A 215 -6.14 17.11 12.36
N ILE A 216 -6.53 18.34 12.67
CA ILE A 216 -7.64 19.06 11.98
C ILE A 216 -7.22 19.35 10.53
N ALA A 217 -5.98 19.80 10.30
CA ALA A 217 -5.44 20.05 8.96
C ALA A 217 -5.44 18.79 8.09
N LEU A 218 -5.08 17.60 8.63
CA LEU A 218 -5.21 16.33 7.94
C LEU A 218 -6.66 16.06 7.50
N SER A 219 -7.62 16.35 8.37
CA SER A 219 -9.04 16.18 8.05
C SER A 219 -9.51 17.11 6.94
N LYS A 220 -8.97 18.34 6.89
CA LYS A 220 -9.22 19.30 5.81
C LYS A 220 -8.64 18.80 4.49
N TYR A 221 -7.36 18.45 4.48
CA TYR A 221 -6.67 17.89 3.31
C TYR A 221 -7.40 16.67 2.73
N TYR A 222 -7.82 15.73 3.59
CA TYR A 222 -8.58 14.56 3.14
C TYR A 222 -9.90 14.93 2.44
N LYS A 223 -10.59 15.99 2.89
CA LYS A 223 -11.83 16.45 2.25
C LYS A 223 -11.56 17.09 0.88
N GLU A 224 -10.47 17.86 0.75
CA GLU A 224 -10.05 18.47 -0.50
C GLU A 224 -9.76 17.40 -1.55
N LEU A 225 -8.98 16.36 -1.19
CA LEU A 225 -8.76 15.19 -2.07
C LEU A 225 -10.06 14.48 -2.51
N LYS A 226 -11.15 14.63 -1.74
CA LYS A 226 -12.44 14.04 -2.05
C LYS A 226 -13.22 14.83 -3.10
N SER A 227 -12.99 16.12 -3.20
CA SER A 227 -13.68 17.03 -4.12
C SER A 227 -13.05 17.07 -5.52
N GLU A 228 -11.85 16.52 -5.69
CA GLU A 228 -11.10 16.50 -6.96
C GLU A 228 -11.40 15.26 -7.82
N ILE A 229 -12.27 14.35 -7.37
CA ILE A 229 -12.69 13.11 -8.05
C ILE A 229 -14.20 13.16 -8.34
#